data_6acb6d2543cc8c506169fa0c1e4d261b
#
_entry.id   6acb6d2543cc8c506169fa0c1e4d261b
#
_cell.length_a   1.000
_cell.length_b   1.000
_cell.length_c   1.000
_cell.angle_alpha   90.00
_cell.angle_beta   90.00
_cell.angle_gamma   90.00
#
_symmetry.space_group_name_H-M   'P 1'
#
loop_
_entity.id
_entity.type
_entity.pdbx_description
1 polymer ?
#
loop_
_entity_poly.entity_id
_entity_poly.type
_entity_poly.pdbx_seq_one_letter_code
_entity_poly.pdbx_strand_id
1 'polypeptide(L)'
;MRKFSLDIKIEIYKEYKKGRSLQDLSKEYEMNFSNLRYMVKFIDKYGIEEYMKPNHYSNDLKEYLIQRVINNEDTTFNIALEGGLKSRTQLVDLVKKYRENGYNIVERKRGSSTMVKKDNRTLEEENKKLKQEKEYLKAQLEYSKKLRAVVQSRKNRQQKKK
;
A
#
# COMPACT_ATOMS: atom_id res chain seq x y z
N MET A 1 1.75 -21.90 -9.82
CA MET A 1 1.93 -21.79 -11.29
C MET A 1 1.26 -20.53 -11.79
N ARG A 2 1.89 -19.75 -12.68
CA ARG A 2 1.19 -18.66 -13.35
C ARG A 2 0.23 -19.27 -14.37
N LYS A 3 -1.06 -18.94 -14.29
CA LYS A 3 -2.10 -19.49 -15.17
C LYS A 3 -1.85 -19.21 -16.68
N PHE A 4 -1.08 -18.15 -16.98
CA PHE A 4 -0.75 -17.75 -18.37
C PHE A 4 0.74 -17.44 -18.49
N SER A 5 1.39 -18.01 -19.51
CA SER A 5 2.77 -17.69 -19.85
C SER A 5 2.88 -16.25 -20.39
N LEU A 6 4.10 -15.73 -20.47
CA LEU A 6 4.34 -14.40 -21.03
C LEU A 6 4.00 -14.39 -22.55
N ASP A 7 4.33 -15.48 -23.23
CA ASP A 7 4.10 -15.63 -24.68
C ASP A 7 2.62 -15.54 -25.04
N ILE A 8 1.77 -16.24 -24.29
CA ILE A 8 0.30 -16.18 -24.46
C ILE A 8 -0.21 -14.75 -24.30
N LYS A 9 0.31 -13.99 -23.34
CA LYS A 9 -0.11 -12.61 -23.11
C LYS A 9 0.30 -11.67 -24.26
N ILE A 10 1.47 -11.92 -24.85
CA ILE A 10 1.93 -11.17 -26.02
C ILE A 10 1.11 -11.52 -27.25
N GLU A 11 0.76 -12.82 -27.41
CA GLU A 11 -0.12 -13.27 -28.47
C GLU A 11 -1.50 -12.59 -28.39
N ILE A 12 -2.13 -12.60 -27.22
CA ILE A 12 -3.40 -11.92 -26.97
C ILE A 12 -3.31 -10.43 -27.34
N TYR A 13 -2.22 -9.76 -26.95
CA TYR A 13 -2.02 -8.37 -27.31
C TYR A 13 -1.90 -8.16 -28.82
N LYS A 14 -1.19 -9.04 -29.54
CA LYS A 14 -1.09 -9.00 -31.00
C LYS A 14 -2.46 -9.21 -31.68
N GLU A 15 -3.25 -10.14 -31.18
CA GLU A 15 -4.61 -10.38 -31.69
C GLU A 15 -5.53 -9.16 -31.46
N TYR A 16 -5.40 -8.52 -30.29
CA TYR A 16 -6.10 -7.26 -30.04
C TYR A 16 -5.70 -6.17 -31.04
N LYS A 17 -4.41 -6.04 -31.36
CA LYS A 17 -3.91 -5.07 -32.35
C LYS A 17 -4.39 -5.36 -33.78
N LYS A 18 -4.74 -6.61 -34.09
CA LYS A 18 -5.40 -6.98 -35.36
C LYS A 18 -6.89 -6.64 -35.39
N GLY A 19 -7.44 -6.02 -34.33
CA GLY A 19 -8.82 -5.56 -34.26
C GLY A 19 -9.79 -6.49 -33.55
N ARG A 20 -9.32 -7.56 -32.89
CA ARG A 20 -10.18 -8.43 -32.08
C ARG A 20 -10.64 -7.73 -30.81
N SER A 21 -11.89 -8.00 -30.43
CA SER A 21 -12.50 -7.46 -29.21
C SER A 21 -11.85 -8.01 -27.95
N LEU A 22 -11.62 -7.14 -26.93
CA LEU A 22 -11.15 -7.60 -25.62
C LEU A 22 -12.14 -8.54 -24.93
N GLN A 23 -13.42 -8.44 -25.22
CA GLN A 23 -14.42 -9.34 -24.65
C GLN A 23 -14.29 -10.76 -25.20
N ASP A 24 -14.08 -10.89 -26.50
CA ASP A 24 -13.92 -12.19 -27.15
C ASP A 24 -12.62 -12.87 -26.73
N LEU A 25 -11.51 -12.09 -26.68
CA LEU A 25 -10.23 -12.58 -26.19
C LEU A 25 -10.30 -12.99 -24.71
N SER A 26 -11.05 -12.25 -23.89
CA SER A 26 -11.26 -12.59 -22.46
C SER A 26 -11.97 -13.95 -22.31
N LYS A 27 -12.95 -14.23 -23.15
CA LYS A 27 -13.68 -15.51 -23.14
C LYS A 27 -12.85 -16.66 -23.69
N GLU A 28 -12.22 -16.46 -24.83
CA GLU A 28 -11.42 -17.48 -25.52
C GLU A 28 -10.24 -17.97 -24.67
N TYR A 29 -9.49 -17.01 -24.07
CA TYR A 29 -8.34 -17.34 -23.23
C TYR A 29 -8.72 -17.54 -21.76
N GLU A 30 -9.99 -17.50 -21.38
CA GLU A 30 -10.47 -17.59 -19.98
C GLU A 30 -9.74 -16.61 -19.04
N MET A 31 -9.39 -15.45 -19.54
CA MET A 31 -8.70 -14.40 -18.79
C MET A 31 -9.70 -13.36 -18.29
N ASN A 32 -9.56 -12.95 -17.02
CA ASN A 32 -10.41 -11.90 -16.48
C ASN A 32 -10.30 -10.60 -17.30
N PHE A 33 -11.43 -10.08 -17.75
CA PHE A 33 -11.53 -8.91 -18.62
C PHE A 33 -10.80 -7.67 -18.04
N SER A 34 -10.94 -7.41 -16.75
CA SER A 34 -10.25 -6.27 -16.11
C SER A 34 -8.73 -6.41 -16.17
N ASN A 35 -8.21 -7.63 -15.99
CA ASN A 35 -6.77 -7.89 -16.05
C ASN A 35 -6.27 -7.78 -17.49
N LEU A 36 -7.04 -8.28 -18.45
CA LEU A 36 -6.73 -8.16 -19.88
C LEU A 36 -6.70 -6.69 -20.33
N ARG A 37 -7.74 -5.94 -19.97
CA ARG A 37 -7.82 -4.51 -20.27
C ARG A 37 -6.66 -3.73 -19.65
N TYR A 38 -6.27 -4.06 -18.44
CA TYR A 38 -5.12 -3.44 -17.78
C TYR A 38 -3.81 -3.76 -18.51
N MET A 39 -3.60 -5.04 -18.84
CA MET A 39 -2.42 -5.50 -19.58
C MET A 39 -2.26 -4.77 -20.92
N VAL A 40 -3.33 -4.69 -21.69
CA VAL A 40 -3.32 -3.99 -22.99
C VAL A 40 -2.97 -2.53 -22.81
N LYS A 41 -3.60 -1.81 -21.87
CA LYS A 41 -3.28 -0.41 -21.59
C LYS A 41 -1.85 -0.21 -21.10
N PHE A 42 -1.33 -1.15 -20.32
CA PHE A 42 0.07 -1.12 -19.89
C PHE A 42 1.02 -1.23 -21.08
N ILE A 43 0.79 -2.22 -21.96
CA ILE A 43 1.64 -2.46 -23.14
C ILE A 43 1.53 -1.29 -24.13
N ASP A 44 0.34 -0.70 -24.30
CA ASP A 44 0.15 0.48 -25.14
C ASP A 44 0.93 1.68 -24.62
N LYS A 45 1.07 1.84 -23.30
CA LYS A 45 1.76 2.97 -22.69
C LYS A 45 3.27 2.78 -22.60
N TYR A 46 3.72 1.59 -22.24
CA TYR A 46 5.13 1.32 -21.92
C TYR A 46 5.84 0.42 -22.91
N GLY A 47 5.09 -0.23 -23.81
CA GLY A 47 5.63 -1.18 -24.77
C GLY A 47 5.72 -2.62 -24.25
N ILE A 48 5.86 -3.55 -25.22
CA ILE A 48 5.99 -5.00 -24.96
C ILE A 48 7.28 -5.29 -24.20
N GLU A 49 8.38 -4.65 -24.57
CA GLU A 49 9.69 -4.88 -23.95
C GLU A 49 9.66 -4.58 -22.46
N GLU A 50 9.04 -3.47 -22.05
CA GLU A 50 8.91 -3.13 -20.63
C GLU A 50 8.01 -4.14 -19.91
N TYR A 51 6.97 -4.64 -20.58
CA TYR A 51 6.11 -5.67 -20.00
C TYR A 51 6.85 -6.99 -19.76
N MET A 52 7.85 -7.32 -20.61
CA MET A 52 8.67 -8.54 -20.51
C MET A 52 9.71 -8.49 -19.39
N LYS A 53 10.21 -7.32 -19.01
CA LYS A 53 11.23 -7.18 -17.97
C LYS A 53 10.76 -7.76 -16.63
N PRO A 54 11.65 -8.20 -15.75
CA PRO A 54 11.27 -8.60 -14.39
C PRO A 54 10.72 -7.41 -13.60
N ASN A 55 9.77 -7.69 -12.68
CA ASN A 55 9.20 -6.66 -11.82
C ASN A 55 10.22 -6.23 -10.75
N HIS A 56 10.70 -5.00 -10.83
CA HIS A 56 11.55 -4.40 -9.81
C HIS A 56 11.02 -3.01 -9.48
N TYR A 57 10.48 -2.85 -8.28
CA TYR A 57 9.92 -1.58 -7.81
C TYR A 57 10.62 -1.18 -6.51
N SER A 58 11.17 0.05 -6.45
CA SER A 58 11.77 0.59 -5.23
C SER A 58 10.73 0.76 -4.12
N ASN A 59 11.18 0.83 -2.87
CA ASN A 59 10.29 1.04 -1.74
C ASN A 59 9.67 2.44 -1.77
N ASP A 60 10.45 3.43 -2.20
CA ASP A 60 9.96 4.82 -2.34
C ASP A 60 8.82 4.91 -3.34
N LEU A 61 8.94 4.22 -4.49
CA LEU A 61 7.85 4.14 -5.47
C LEU A 61 6.61 3.45 -4.88
N LYS A 62 6.79 2.34 -4.17
CA LYS A 62 5.67 1.63 -3.52
C LYS A 62 4.96 2.53 -2.51
N GLU A 63 5.72 3.22 -1.67
CA GLU A 63 5.18 4.14 -0.68
C GLU A 63 4.44 5.31 -1.32
N TYR A 64 5.03 5.94 -2.32
CA TYR A 64 4.39 6.99 -3.09
C TYR A 64 3.04 6.56 -3.68
N LEU A 65 2.99 5.38 -4.33
CA LEU A 65 1.76 4.87 -4.92
C LEU A 65 0.70 4.50 -3.87
N ILE A 66 1.13 3.96 -2.72
CA ILE A 66 0.25 3.65 -1.59
C ILE A 66 -0.39 4.93 -1.04
N GLN A 67 0.40 5.99 -0.85
CA GLN A 67 -0.09 7.27 -0.35
C GLN A 67 -1.13 7.88 -1.29
N ARG A 68 -0.90 7.84 -2.60
CA ARG A 68 -1.88 8.31 -3.59
C ARG A 68 -3.22 7.56 -3.51
N VAL A 69 -3.17 6.24 -3.28
CA VAL A 69 -4.41 5.44 -3.08
C VAL A 69 -5.10 5.79 -1.77
N ILE A 70 -4.35 6.02 -0.68
CA ILE A 70 -4.91 6.37 0.63
C ILE A 70 -5.56 7.76 0.56
N ASN A 71 -4.94 8.69 -0.14
CA ASN A 71 -5.46 10.05 -0.34
C ASN A 71 -6.62 10.12 -1.34
N ASN A 72 -7.00 9.00 -1.97
CA ASN A 72 -8.02 8.94 -3.01
C ASN A 72 -7.79 9.91 -4.18
N GLU A 73 -6.52 10.09 -4.59
CA GLU A 73 -6.17 11.02 -5.68
C GLU A 73 -6.72 10.57 -7.03
N ASP A 74 -6.76 9.25 -7.27
CA ASP A 74 -7.31 8.66 -8.48
C ASP A 74 -7.68 7.18 -8.24
N THR A 75 -8.22 6.53 -9.27
CA THR A 75 -8.54 5.09 -9.20
C THR A 75 -7.26 4.26 -9.07
N THR A 76 -7.36 3.14 -8.33
CA THR A 76 -6.24 2.18 -8.22
C THR A 76 -5.72 1.70 -9.57
N PHE A 77 -6.60 1.72 -10.60
CA PHE A 77 -6.23 1.37 -11.97
C PHE A 77 -5.26 2.39 -12.57
N ASN A 78 -5.60 3.67 -12.49
CA ASN A 78 -4.80 4.74 -13.06
C ASN A 78 -3.49 4.92 -12.29
N ILE A 79 -3.56 4.95 -10.95
CA ILE A 79 -2.36 5.06 -10.09
C ILE A 79 -1.37 3.92 -10.37
N ALA A 80 -1.85 2.68 -10.48
CA ALA A 80 -0.99 1.53 -10.80
C ALA A 80 -0.40 1.64 -12.22
N LEU A 81 -1.21 2.09 -13.18
CA LEU A 81 -0.77 2.27 -14.55
C LEU A 81 0.26 3.39 -14.69
N GLU A 82 0.07 4.52 -13.99
CA GLU A 82 1.01 5.65 -13.98
C GLU A 82 2.33 5.27 -13.31
N GLY A 83 2.25 4.51 -12.23
CA GLY A 83 3.43 4.01 -11.52
C GLY A 83 4.17 2.87 -12.23
N GLY A 84 3.74 2.47 -13.42
CA GLY A 84 4.39 1.42 -14.19
C GLY A 84 4.27 0.01 -13.57
N LEU A 85 3.25 -0.22 -12.72
CA LEU A 85 3.01 -1.57 -12.21
C LEU A 85 2.36 -2.45 -13.27
N LYS A 86 2.88 -3.64 -13.50
CA LYS A 86 2.37 -4.58 -14.51
C LYS A 86 1.02 -5.21 -14.18
N SER A 87 0.52 -5.00 -12.96
CA SER A 87 -0.78 -5.46 -12.52
C SER A 87 -1.36 -4.54 -11.46
N ARG A 88 -2.62 -4.15 -11.63
CA ARG A 88 -3.38 -3.41 -10.63
C ARG A 88 -3.45 -4.14 -9.28
N THR A 89 -3.56 -5.47 -9.32
CA THR A 89 -3.64 -6.32 -8.11
C THR A 89 -2.40 -6.14 -7.22
N GLN A 90 -1.22 -5.91 -7.82
CA GLN A 90 0.00 -5.64 -7.04
C GLN A 90 -0.16 -4.42 -6.13
N LEU A 91 -0.78 -3.34 -6.61
CA LEU A 91 -1.01 -2.16 -5.78
C LEU A 91 -2.06 -2.41 -4.70
N VAL A 92 -3.13 -3.14 -5.03
CA VAL A 92 -4.15 -3.54 -4.04
C VAL A 92 -3.52 -4.35 -2.90
N ASP A 93 -2.68 -5.34 -3.24
CA ASP A 93 -1.98 -6.17 -2.27
C ASP A 93 -0.96 -5.37 -1.44
N LEU A 94 -0.28 -4.39 -2.06
CA LEU A 94 0.62 -3.48 -1.35
C LEU A 94 -0.12 -2.63 -0.33
N VAL A 95 -1.24 -2.01 -0.72
CA VAL A 95 -2.07 -1.19 0.19
C VAL A 95 -2.62 -2.04 1.33
N LYS A 96 -3.08 -3.26 1.04
CA LYS A 96 -3.57 -4.20 2.06
C LYS A 96 -2.48 -4.51 3.09
N LYS A 97 -1.31 -4.94 2.62
CA LYS A 97 -0.16 -5.25 3.48
C LYS A 97 0.33 -4.05 4.27
N TYR A 98 0.35 -2.88 3.67
CA TYR A 98 0.74 -1.64 4.34
C TYR A 98 -0.18 -1.34 5.54
N ARG A 99 -1.50 -1.52 5.36
CA ARG A 99 -2.47 -1.37 6.46
C ARG A 99 -2.31 -2.44 7.53
N GLU A 100 -2.10 -3.70 7.15
CA GLU A 100 -1.89 -4.83 8.07
C GLU A 100 -0.60 -4.69 8.89
N ASN A 101 0.45 -4.11 8.29
CA ASN A 101 1.75 -3.91 8.94
C ASN A 101 1.88 -2.57 9.69
N GLY A 102 0.76 -1.94 10.08
CA GLY A 102 0.75 -0.70 10.84
C GLY A 102 1.35 0.48 10.08
N TYR A 103 1.06 0.58 8.78
CA TYR A 103 1.51 1.64 7.88
C TYR A 103 3.02 1.63 7.60
N ASN A 104 3.63 0.44 7.58
CA ASN A 104 5.04 0.25 7.22
C ASN A 104 5.20 -0.70 6.02
N ILE A 105 6.18 -0.41 5.16
CA ILE A 105 6.59 -1.31 4.09
C ILE A 105 7.58 -2.31 4.65
N VAL A 106 7.12 -3.56 4.83
CA VAL A 106 7.97 -4.64 5.31
C VAL A 106 8.46 -5.48 4.13
N GLU A 107 9.76 -5.46 3.86
CA GLU A 107 10.37 -6.38 2.89
C GLU A 107 10.64 -7.74 3.54
N ARG A 108 9.94 -8.76 3.06
CA ARG A 108 10.30 -10.14 3.39
C ARG A 108 11.38 -10.62 2.43
N LYS A 109 12.62 -10.75 2.90
CA LYS A 109 13.68 -11.44 2.15
C LYS A 109 13.26 -12.89 1.92
N ARG A 110 13.21 -13.32 0.66
CA ARG A 110 12.98 -14.74 0.32
C ARG A 110 14.14 -15.57 0.88
N GLY A 111 13.89 -16.46 1.84
CA GLY A 111 14.85 -17.48 2.25
C GLY A 111 15.29 -17.52 3.70
N SER A 112 14.72 -16.74 4.64
CA SER A 112 15.10 -16.84 6.06
C SER A 112 13.87 -17.02 6.97
N SER A 113 13.42 -18.26 7.09
CA SER A 113 12.35 -18.63 8.02
C SER A 113 12.77 -18.57 9.49
N THR A 114 14.06 -18.62 9.80
CA THR A 114 14.60 -18.71 11.18
C THR A 114 14.95 -17.33 11.79
N MET A 115 15.31 -16.33 10.99
CA MET A 115 15.62 -14.99 11.50
C MET A 115 14.38 -14.15 11.84
N VAL A 116 13.27 -14.35 11.12
CA VAL A 116 12.04 -13.57 11.28
C VAL A 116 11.39 -13.73 12.67
N LYS A 117 11.59 -14.87 13.35
CA LYS A 117 11.02 -15.08 14.70
C LYS A 117 11.75 -14.27 15.78
N LYS A 118 13.04 -13.96 15.60
CA LYS A 118 13.82 -13.19 16.57
C LYS A 118 13.52 -11.69 16.46
N ASP A 119 13.43 -11.18 15.22
CA ASP A 119 13.11 -9.77 14.96
C ASP A 119 11.66 -9.42 15.32
N ASN A 120 10.71 -10.34 15.14
CA ASN A 120 9.32 -10.11 15.53
C ASN A 120 9.14 -10.02 17.04
N ARG A 121 9.88 -10.78 17.84
CA ARG A 121 9.84 -10.68 19.32
C ARG A 121 10.36 -9.33 19.81
N THR A 122 11.44 -8.83 19.23
CA THR A 122 12.01 -7.52 19.58
C THR A 122 11.06 -6.39 19.17
N LEU A 123 10.43 -6.49 18.00
CA LEU A 123 9.42 -5.52 17.52
C LEU A 123 8.13 -5.56 18.37
N GLU A 124 7.70 -6.75 18.83
CA GLU A 124 6.55 -6.87 19.73
C GLU A 124 6.84 -6.26 21.10
N GLU A 125 8.04 -6.46 21.63
CA GLU A 125 8.50 -5.87 22.89
C GLU A 125 8.61 -4.35 22.78
N GLU A 126 9.15 -3.85 21.67
CA GLU A 126 9.25 -2.41 21.39
C GLU A 126 7.87 -1.77 21.23
N ASN A 127 6.96 -2.41 20.49
CA ASN A 127 5.57 -1.97 20.38
C ASN A 127 4.85 -1.95 21.74
N LYS A 128 5.14 -2.92 22.62
CA LYS A 128 4.58 -2.94 23.97
C LYS A 128 5.10 -1.77 24.81
N LYS A 129 6.41 -1.49 24.74
CA LYS A 129 7.03 -0.33 25.41
C LYS A 129 6.46 0.99 24.91
N LEU A 130 6.37 1.17 23.58
CA LEU A 130 5.80 2.36 22.97
C LEU A 130 4.32 2.58 23.33
N LYS A 131 3.53 1.51 23.45
CA LYS A 131 2.16 1.60 23.94
C LYS A 131 2.10 2.08 25.38
N GLN A 132 2.93 1.53 26.27
CA GLN A 132 3.03 1.95 27.67
C GLN A 132 3.45 3.41 27.80
N GLU A 133 4.46 3.82 27.02
CA GLU A 133 4.94 5.22 26.99
C GLU A 133 3.85 6.17 26.52
N LYS A 134 3.12 5.80 25.47
CA LYS A 134 1.99 6.57 24.97
C LYS A 134 0.88 6.73 26.02
N GLU A 135 0.57 5.69 26.78
CA GLU A 135 -0.42 5.77 27.87
C GLU A 135 0.08 6.66 29.02
N TYR A 136 1.34 6.54 29.38
CA TYR A 136 1.97 7.40 30.40
C TYR A 136 1.94 8.88 29.98
N LEU A 137 2.34 9.17 28.75
CA LEU A 137 2.31 10.56 28.24
C LEU A 137 0.89 11.12 28.16
N LYS A 138 -0.11 10.31 27.83
CA LYS A 138 -1.52 10.73 27.87
C LYS A 138 -1.94 11.08 29.29
N ALA A 139 -1.60 10.25 30.28
CA ALA A 139 -1.89 10.51 31.68
C ALA A 139 -1.24 11.80 32.19
N GLN A 140 0.02 12.03 31.83
CA GLN A 140 0.73 13.30 32.14
C GLN A 140 0.05 14.51 31.50
N LEU A 141 -0.40 14.38 30.25
CA LEU A 141 -1.10 15.44 29.55
C LEU A 141 -2.44 15.78 30.24
N GLU A 142 -3.20 14.79 30.65
CA GLU A 142 -4.44 14.97 31.39
C GLU A 142 -4.21 15.60 32.74
N TYR A 143 -3.19 15.15 33.46
CA TYR A 143 -2.81 15.74 34.74
C TYR A 143 -2.44 17.22 34.59
N SER A 144 -1.62 17.53 33.60
CA SER A 144 -1.20 18.93 33.35
C SER A 144 -2.39 19.83 32.93
N LYS A 145 -3.35 19.29 32.16
CA LYS A 145 -4.60 20.01 31.83
C LYS A 145 -5.44 20.27 33.07
N LYS A 146 -5.63 19.29 33.94
CA LYS A 146 -6.38 19.44 35.21
C LYS A 146 -5.68 20.45 36.14
N LEU A 147 -4.36 20.39 36.26
CA LEU A 147 -3.57 21.33 37.06
C LEU A 147 -3.74 22.76 36.56
N ARG A 148 -3.63 22.99 35.24
CA ARG A 148 -3.87 24.30 34.64
C ARG A 148 -5.26 24.84 34.92
N ALA A 149 -6.28 23.99 34.82
CA ALA A 149 -7.67 24.36 35.11
C ALA A 149 -7.83 24.79 36.58
N VAL A 150 -7.22 24.05 37.51
CA VAL A 150 -7.25 24.40 38.96
C VAL A 150 -6.53 25.71 39.22
N VAL A 151 -5.34 25.94 38.66
CA VAL A 151 -4.58 27.18 38.78
C VAL A 151 -5.41 28.36 38.23
N GLN A 152 -5.99 28.18 37.04
CA GLN A 152 -6.84 29.23 36.45
C GLN A 152 -8.09 29.55 37.28
N SER A 153 -8.73 28.56 37.83
CA SER A 153 -9.90 28.76 38.70
C SER A 153 -9.53 29.53 40.01
N ARG A 154 -8.34 29.22 40.56
CA ARG A 154 -7.84 29.95 41.75
C ARG A 154 -7.54 31.42 41.43
N LYS A 155 -6.88 31.70 40.29
CA LYS A 155 -6.63 33.08 39.83
C LYS A 155 -7.92 33.87 39.62
N ASN A 156 -8.92 33.24 38.97
CA ASN A 156 -10.22 33.89 38.75
C ASN A 156 -10.98 34.18 40.04
N ARG A 157 -10.85 33.34 41.09
CA ARG A 157 -11.44 33.57 42.42
C ARG A 157 -10.74 34.72 43.15
N GLN A 158 -9.43 34.86 42.99
CA GLN A 158 -8.69 35.96 43.62
C GLN A 158 -9.02 37.32 42.98
N GLN A 159 -9.22 37.36 41.67
CA GLN A 159 -9.59 38.59 40.94
C GLN A 159 -11.06 39.03 41.27
N LYS A 160 -11.96 38.14 41.65
CA LYS A 160 -13.34 38.47 42.04
C LYS A 160 -13.46 38.98 43.48
N LYS A 161 -12.38 38.89 44.27
CA LYS A 161 -12.38 39.36 45.68
C LYS A 161 -11.70 40.75 45.85
N LYS A 162 -11.23 41.33 44.78
CA LYS A 162 -10.78 42.74 44.68
C LYS A 162 -11.91 43.58 44.05
#